data_4e6b0f0d3864953934c572864f054678
#
_entry.id   4e6b0f0d3864953934c572864f054678
#
_cell.length_a   1.000
_cell.length_b   1.000
_cell.length_c   1.000
_cell.angle_alpha   90.00
_cell.angle_beta   90.00
_cell.angle_gamma   90.00
#
_symmetry.space_group_name_H-M   'P 1'
#
loop_
_entity.id
_entity.type
_entity.pdbx_description
1 polymer ?
#
loop_
_entity_poly.entity_id
_entity_poly.type
_entity_poly.pdbx_seq_one_letter_code
_entity_poly.pdbx_strand_id
1 'polypeptide(L)'
;MKKSFLVKDANQIKPITCSCGLSIRPITIQDTSVASLHITHIKNSRKHFHKNCTEFYYIIEGKGRIELGDKEVELSPGITLMINKRVPHRGYGNFKAVIFSVPAIKQDDEYFVR
;
A
#
# COMPACT_ATOMS: atom_id res chain seq x y z
N MET A 1 9.10 28.25 -7.06
CA MET A 1 9.61 27.49 -8.21
C MET A 1 9.27 26.01 -8.05
N LYS A 2 8.75 25.42 -9.09
CA LYS A 2 8.38 23.99 -9.09
C LYS A 2 9.62 23.15 -9.33
N LYS A 3 9.84 22.15 -8.49
CA LYS A 3 10.97 21.23 -8.67
C LYS A 3 10.66 20.24 -9.79
N SER A 4 11.70 19.93 -10.57
CA SER A 4 11.60 18.95 -11.65
C SER A 4 11.58 17.50 -11.14
N PHE A 5 12.04 17.28 -9.90
CA PHE A 5 12.13 15.94 -9.32
C PHE A 5 12.10 16.00 -7.80
N LEU A 6 11.88 14.86 -7.20
CA LEU A 6 11.88 14.68 -5.75
C LEU A 6 12.74 13.46 -5.42
N VAL A 7 13.62 13.60 -4.44
CA VAL A 7 14.44 12.50 -3.94
C VAL A 7 14.25 12.41 -2.43
N LYS A 8 13.91 11.24 -1.95
CA LYS A 8 13.79 10.95 -0.52
C LYS A 8 14.45 9.63 -0.22
N ASP A 9 15.07 9.55 0.95
CA ASP A 9 15.65 8.31 1.45
C ASP A 9 14.66 7.69 2.45
N ALA A 10 14.08 6.56 2.08
CA ALA A 10 13.11 5.88 2.93
C ALA A 10 13.68 5.50 4.30
N ASN A 11 15.00 5.30 4.38
CA ASN A 11 15.67 4.97 5.64
C ASN A 11 15.70 6.14 6.62
N GLN A 12 15.44 7.35 6.14
CA GLN A 12 15.39 8.57 6.97
C GLN A 12 13.96 8.97 7.33
N ILE A 13 12.98 8.22 6.87
CA ILE A 13 11.56 8.54 7.10
C ILE A 13 11.03 7.69 8.25
N LYS A 14 10.42 8.35 9.23
CA LYS A 14 9.86 7.67 10.40
C LYS A 14 8.61 6.88 9.98
N PRO A 15 8.55 5.58 10.34
CA PRO A 15 7.35 4.79 10.04
C PRO A 15 6.14 5.28 10.83
N ILE A 16 4.97 5.08 10.25
CA ILE A 16 3.71 5.34 10.94
C ILE A 16 2.89 4.06 10.99
N THR A 17 2.07 3.94 12.04
CA THR A 17 1.14 2.83 12.16
C THR A 17 -0.12 3.14 11.37
N CYS A 18 -0.59 2.19 10.59
CA CYS A 18 -1.85 2.29 9.86
C CYS A 18 -2.64 0.99 10.01
N SER A 19 -3.85 0.96 9.46
CA SER A 19 -4.69 -0.25 9.51
C SER A 19 -4.04 -1.44 8.80
N CYS A 20 -3.12 -1.18 7.88
CA CYS A 20 -2.39 -2.21 7.14
C CYS A 20 -1.21 -2.79 7.93
N GLY A 21 -0.60 -1.97 8.80
CA GLY A 21 0.60 -2.34 9.53
C GLY A 21 1.49 -1.14 9.78
N LEU A 22 2.80 -1.32 9.59
CA LEU A 22 3.80 -0.26 9.79
C LEU A 22 4.25 0.24 8.43
N SER A 23 4.05 1.53 8.14
CA SER A 23 4.22 2.08 6.82
C SER A 23 5.22 3.23 6.78
N ILE A 24 6.15 3.16 5.83
CA ILE A 24 7.04 4.26 5.48
C ILE A 24 6.50 4.87 4.19
N ARG A 25 6.34 6.20 4.16
CA ARG A 25 5.64 6.88 3.06
C ARG A 25 6.50 7.95 2.40
N PRO A 26 7.38 7.56 1.45
CA PRO A 26 8.28 8.51 0.80
C PRO A 26 7.60 9.51 -0.12
N ILE A 27 6.57 9.07 -0.85
CA ILE A 27 5.84 9.94 -1.77
C ILE A 27 4.36 9.88 -1.43
N THR A 28 3.78 11.02 -1.09
CA THR A 28 2.40 11.11 -0.64
C THR A 28 1.63 12.16 -1.43
N ILE A 29 0.34 12.28 -1.14
CA ILE A 29 -0.52 13.30 -1.72
C ILE A 29 0.02 14.73 -1.43
N GLN A 30 0.82 14.90 -0.39
CA GLN A 30 1.47 16.17 -0.08
C GLN A 30 2.50 16.57 -1.15
N ASP A 31 3.08 15.56 -1.81
CA ASP A 31 4.11 15.79 -2.84
C ASP A 31 3.50 15.91 -4.22
N THR A 32 2.51 15.09 -4.53
CA THR A 32 1.88 15.04 -5.85
C THR A 32 0.52 14.35 -5.76
N SER A 33 -0.38 14.73 -6.66
CA SER A 33 -1.67 14.05 -6.81
C SER A 33 -1.60 12.87 -7.77
N VAL A 34 -0.50 12.70 -8.49
CA VAL A 34 -0.38 11.70 -9.56
C VAL A 34 -0.32 10.28 -9.02
N ALA A 35 0.49 10.05 -7.99
CA ALA A 35 0.68 8.73 -7.41
C ALA A 35 1.29 8.85 -6.03
N SER A 36 1.17 7.80 -5.21
CA SER A 36 1.85 7.71 -3.93
C SER A 36 2.64 6.43 -3.85
N LEU A 37 3.70 6.43 -3.04
CA LEU A 37 4.57 5.28 -2.83
C LEU A 37 4.72 5.06 -1.34
N HIS A 38 4.29 3.89 -0.88
CA HIS A 38 4.43 3.45 0.51
C HIS A 38 5.21 2.16 0.55
N ILE A 39 5.97 1.96 1.61
CA ILE A 39 6.64 0.69 1.90
C ILE A 39 6.05 0.22 3.23
N THR A 40 5.30 -0.86 3.20
CA THR A 40 4.50 -1.26 4.35
C THR A 40 4.82 -2.68 4.79
N HIS A 41 5.04 -2.84 6.09
CA HIS A 41 5.21 -4.14 6.72
C HIS A 41 3.86 -4.58 7.25
N ILE A 42 3.34 -5.66 6.70
CA ILE A 42 1.99 -6.14 6.97
C ILE A 42 2.04 -7.46 7.72
N LYS A 43 1.31 -7.54 8.85
CA LYS A 43 1.16 -8.78 9.63
C LYS A 43 -0.30 -9.22 9.66
N ASN A 44 -1.20 -8.27 9.87
CA ASN A 44 -2.63 -8.57 9.94
C ASN A 44 -3.40 -7.27 9.69
N SER A 45 -3.68 -7.01 8.43
CA SER A 45 -4.42 -5.80 8.09
C SER A 45 -5.92 -6.04 8.26
N ARG A 46 -6.64 -4.96 8.46
CA ARG A 46 -8.09 -4.97 8.50
C ARG A 46 -8.62 -4.95 7.07
N LYS A 47 -9.65 -5.74 6.78
CA LYS A 47 -10.22 -5.79 5.44
C LYS A 47 -10.83 -4.44 5.06
N HIS A 48 -10.40 -3.91 3.91
CA HIS A 48 -10.77 -2.57 3.47
C HIS A 48 -10.70 -2.46 1.96
N PHE A 49 -11.22 -1.35 1.44
CA PHE A 49 -11.12 -1.02 0.01
C PHE A 49 -10.97 0.49 -0.17
N HIS A 50 -10.54 0.86 -1.37
CA HIS A 50 -10.39 2.26 -1.77
C HIS A 50 -11.31 2.53 -2.95
N LYS A 51 -11.94 3.70 -2.97
CA LYS A 51 -12.89 4.06 -4.03
C LYS A 51 -12.23 4.82 -5.18
N ASN A 52 -11.13 5.51 -4.89
CA ASN A 52 -10.57 6.50 -5.83
C ASN A 52 -9.18 6.18 -6.34
N CYS A 53 -8.57 5.09 -5.91
CA CYS A 53 -7.25 4.72 -6.42
C CYS A 53 -7.16 3.23 -6.74
N THR A 54 -6.24 2.92 -7.66
CA THR A 54 -5.82 1.56 -7.95
C THR A 54 -4.48 1.37 -7.27
N GLU A 55 -4.30 0.26 -6.58
CA GLU A 55 -3.06 -0.04 -5.89
C GLU A 55 -2.26 -1.12 -6.60
N PHE A 56 -0.93 -0.95 -6.60
CA PHE A 56 0.01 -1.93 -7.14
C PHE A 56 0.93 -2.34 -6.01
N TYR A 57 1.02 -3.63 -5.76
CA TYR A 57 1.90 -4.20 -4.74
C TYR A 57 3.05 -4.93 -5.39
N TYR A 58 4.23 -4.76 -4.84
CA TYR A 58 5.38 -5.61 -5.15
C TYR A 58 5.93 -6.12 -3.83
N ILE A 59 5.89 -7.44 -3.65
CA ILE A 59 6.33 -8.06 -2.40
C ILE A 59 7.86 -8.15 -2.43
N ILE A 60 8.51 -7.52 -1.46
CA ILE A 60 9.97 -7.46 -1.41
C ILE A 60 10.57 -8.39 -0.37
N GLU A 61 9.79 -8.79 0.65
CA GLU A 61 10.33 -9.54 1.77
C GLU A 61 9.21 -10.31 2.47
N GLY A 62 9.56 -11.46 3.03
CA GLY A 62 8.63 -12.21 3.87
C GLY A 62 7.69 -13.11 3.11
N LYS A 63 6.68 -13.60 3.82
CA LYS A 63 5.63 -14.49 3.29
C LYS A 63 4.31 -14.17 3.95
N GLY A 64 3.23 -14.41 3.23
CA GLY A 64 1.89 -14.20 3.76
C GLY A 64 0.84 -14.57 2.74
N ARG A 65 -0.34 -14.05 2.96
CA ARG A 65 -1.48 -14.25 2.09
C ARG A 65 -2.26 -12.94 1.97
N ILE A 66 -3.00 -12.80 0.90
CA ILE A 66 -3.90 -11.66 0.74
C ILE A 66 -5.25 -12.13 0.23
N GLU A 67 -6.30 -11.66 0.88
CA GLU A 67 -7.67 -11.83 0.39
C GLU A 67 -7.95 -10.72 -0.60
N LEU A 68 -8.44 -11.09 -1.78
CA LEU A 68 -8.81 -10.16 -2.86
C LEU A 68 -10.25 -10.48 -3.25
N GLY A 69 -11.20 -9.70 -2.74
CA GLY A 69 -12.59 -10.04 -2.86
C GLY A 69 -12.87 -11.35 -2.13
N ASP A 70 -13.31 -12.36 -2.87
CA ASP A 70 -13.60 -13.69 -2.34
C ASP A 70 -12.49 -14.72 -2.59
N LYS A 71 -11.34 -14.25 -3.11
CA LYS A 71 -10.19 -15.12 -3.41
C LYS A 71 -9.05 -14.84 -2.45
N GLU A 72 -8.16 -15.81 -2.33
CA GLU A 72 -6.98 -15.69 -1.49
C GLU A 72 -5.74 -16.12 -2.28
N VAL A 73 -4.67 -15.33 -2.16
CA VAL A 73 -3.43 -15.53 -2.92
C VAL A 73 -2.26 -15.64 -1.95
N GLU A 74 -1.37 -16.59 -2.18
CA GLU A 74 -0.13 -16.69 -1.43
C GLU A 74 0.86 -15.64 -1.89
N LEU A 75 1.58 -15.04 -0.94
CA LEU A 75 2.55 -13.99 -1.19
C LEU A 75 3.95 -14.43 -0.80
N SER A 76 4.89 -14.12 -1.68
CA SER A 76 6.33 -14.29 -1.46
C SER A 76 7.05 -13.24 -2.29
N PRO A 77 8.36 -13.00 -2.05
CA PRO A 77 9.08 -11.98 -2.81
C PRO A 77 8.97 -12.18 -4.31
N GLY A 78 8.67 -11.09 -5.01
CA GLY A 78 8.47 -11.09 -6.46
C GLY A 78 7.02 -11.13 -6.92
N ILE A 79 6.10 -11.55 -6.05
CA ILE A 79 4.68 -11.52 -6.38
C ILE A 79 4.24 -10.06 -6.55
N THR A 80 3.52 -9.79 -7.63
CA THR A 80 2.99 -8.47 -7.96
C THR A 80 1.47 -8.54 -8.04
N LEU A 81 0.82 -7.51 -7.51
CA LEU A 81 -0.64 -7.43 -7.50
C LEU A 81 -1.08 -6.10 -8.05
N MET A 82 -2.20 -6.11 -8.75
CA MET A 82 -2.93 -4.88 -9.08
C MET A 82 -4.31 -5.02 -8.46
N ILE A 83 -4.65 -4.10 -7.58
CA ILE A 83 -5.94 -4.10 -6.88
C ILE A 83 -6.73 -2.90 -7.38
N ASN A 84 -7.75 -3.17 -8.16
CA ASN A 84 -8.58 -2.12 -8.72
C ASN A 84 -9.45 -1.46 -7.65
N LYS A 85 -9.99 -0.30 -8.02
CA LYS A 85 -10.90 0.45 -7.14
C LYS A 85 -12.02 -0.46 -6.64
N ARG A 86 -12.40 -0.29 -5.38
CA ARG A 86 -13.51 -0.96 -4.72
C ARG A 86 -13.34 -2.46 -4.45
N VAL A 87 -12.19 -3.03 -4.72
CA VAL A 87 -11.93 -4.44 -4.40
C VAL A 87 -11.51 -4.54 -2.94
N PRO A 88 -12.31 -5.20 -2.09
CA PRO A 88 -11.93 -5.41 -0.69
C PRO A 88 -10.72 -6.31 -0.60
N HIS A 89 -9.79 -5.97 0.28
CA HIS A 89 -8.57 -6.76 0.45
C HIS A 89 -8.08 -6.72 1.89
N ARG A 90 -7.37 -7.78 2.26
CA ARG A 90 -6.79 -7.93 3.59
C ARG A 90 -5.54 -8.80 3.47
N GLY A 91 -4.39 -8.24 3.87
CA GLY A 91 -3.13 -8.96 3.93
C GLY A 91 -2.85 -9.47 5.33
N TYR A 92 -2.27 -10.67 5.44
CA TYR A 92 -1.86 -11.21 6.73
C TYR A 92 -0.69 -12.17 6.56
N GLY A 93 0.02 -12.41 7.67
CA GLY A 93 1.24 -13.19 7.71
C GLY A 93 2.37 -12.34 8.23
N ASN A 94 3.44 -12.23 7.47
CA ASN A 94 4.58 -11.38 7.82
C ASN A 94 5.34 -11.05 6.55
N PHE A 95 4.99 -9.96 5.91
CA PHE A 95 5.61 -9.57 4.65
C PHE A 95 5.73 -8.06 4.51
N LYS A 96 6.61 -7.64 3.63
CA LYS A 96 6.83 -6.23 3.30
C LYS A 96 6.56 -6.02 1.83
N ALA A 97 5.77 -4.99 1.53
CA ALA A 97 5.38 -4.66 0.17
C ALA A 97 5.68 -3.20 -0.15
N VAL A 98 6.12 -2.96 -1.39
CA VAL A 98 6.08 -1.63 -1.98
C VAL A 98 4.68 -1.46 -2.55
N ILE A 99 3.98 -0.42 -2.12
CA ILE A 99 2.60 -0.15 -2.53
C ILE A 99 2.58 1.18 -3.29
N PHE A 100 2.17 1.10 -4.54
CA PHE A 100 2.09 2.24 -5.43
C PHE A 100 0.62 2.50 -5.72
N SER A 101 0.12 3.70 -5.42
CA SER A 101 -1.30 4.03 -5.60
C SER A 101 -1.45 5.11 -6.66
N VAL A 102 -2.40 4.92 -7.58
CA VAL A 102 -2.65 5.85 -8.68
C VAL A 102 -4.15 6.13 -8.76
N PRO A 103 -4.56 7.40 -8.63
CA PRO A 103 -3.81 8.56 -8.17
C PRO A 103 -3.31 8.40 -6.74
N ALA A 104 -2.56 9.38 -6.25
CA ALA A 104 -2.05 9.36 -4.88
C ALA A 104 -3.19 9.10 -3.89
N ILE A 105 -2.96 8.19 -2.94
CA ILE A 105 -4.00 7.84 -1.98
C ILE A 105 -4.24 8.98 -0.99
N LYS A 106 -5.51 9.26 -0.74
CA LYS A 106 -5.94 10.22 0.26
C LYS A 106 -6.26 9.48 1.55
N GLN A 107 -5.99 10.13 2.68
CA GLN A 107 -6.19 9.53 4.00
C GLN A 107 -7.64 9.08 4.24
N ASP A 108 -8.62 9.79 3.69
CA ASP A 108 -10.03 9.48 3.86
C ASP A 108 -10.58 8.49 2.83
N ASP A 109 -9.75 8.01 1.90
CA ASP A 109 -10.16 7.04 0.89
C ASP A 109 -9.85 5.62 1.37
N GLU A 110 -10.39 5.29 2.54
CA GLU A 110 -10.25 3.95 3.12
C GLU A 110 -11.56 3.59 3.80
N TYR A 111 -12.15 2.48 3.36
CA TYR A 111 -13.45 2.01 3.83
C TYR A 111 -13.33 0.59 4.34
N PHE A 112 -13.77 0.36 5.56
CA PHE A 112 -13.64 -0.96 6.18
C PHE A 112 -14.85 -1.83 5.90
N VAL A 113 -14.59 -3.10 5.68
CA VAL A 113 -15.62 -4.12 5.48
C VAL A 113 -16.00 -4.67 6.85
N ARG A 114 -17.28 -4.80 7.08
CA ARG A 114 -17.83 -5.34 8.34
C ARG A 114 -17.96 -6.86 8.28
#